data_e813f8cabd4790f3239fddbc5ee3fe5c
#
_entry.id   e813f8cabd4790f3239fddbc5ee3fe5c
#
_cell.length_a   1.000
_cell.length_b   1.000
_cell.length_c   1.000
_cell.angle_alpha   90.00
_cell.angle_beta   90.00
_cell.angle_gamma   90.00
#
_symmetry.space_group_name_H-M   'P 1'
#
loop_
_entity.id
_entity.type
_entity.pdbx_description
1 polymer ?
#
loop_
_entity_poly.entity_id
_entity_poly.type
_entity_poly.pdbx_seq_one_letter_code
_entity_poly.pdbx_strand_id
1 'polypeptide(L)'
;MTTVIKTSQILVQAPLESTFEYASDLSCHPEWNGGLNIEAVASGPIAVGKEYISHGVVALQKARPNTVRVSQYEPPYKFGFVADDPDFGEASHVFTFSARDGEVLITRTMSLVLNPIVAFLFSNFVYPLIGGPSMKKSMAALKMKLEENASLASRS
;
A
#
# COMPACT_ATOMS: atom_id res chain seq x y z
N MET A 1 -9.29 17.35 14.95
CA MET A 1 -8.59 16.42 14.03
C MET A 1 -9.14 16.54 12.62
N THR A 2 -8.29 16.46 11.63
CA THR A 2 -8.65 16.60 10.23
C THR A 2 -8.24 15.32 9.49
N THR A 3 -9.17 14.76 8.72
CA THR A 3 -8.87 13.60 7.87
C THR A 3 -8.29 14.06 6.54
N VAL A 4 -7.09 13.59 6.21
CA VAL A 4 -6.44 13.82 4.91
C VAL A 4 -6.57 12.54 4.10
N ILE A 5 -7.12 12.65 2.88
CA ILE A 5 -7.29 11.51 1.96
C ILE A 5 -6.47 11.79 0.70
N LYS A 6 -5.68 10.82 0.29
CA LYS A 6 -4.88 10.86 -0.94
C LYS A 6 -5.10 9.57 -1.73
N THR A 7 -5.32 9.70 -3.03
CA THR A 7 -5.65 8.58 -3.91
C THR A 7 -4.69 8.53 -5.09
N SER A 8 -4.31 7.33 -5.49
CA SER A 8 -3.52 7.05 -6.69
C SER A 8 -4.12 5.86 -7.43
N GLN A 9 -4.07 5.88 -8.75
CA GLN A 9 -4.61 4.81 -9.61
C GLN A 9 -3.58 4.36 -10.64
N ILE A 10 -3.60 3.07 -10.94
CA ILE A 10 -2.86 2.47 -12.05
C ILE A 10 -3.73 1.46 -12.78
N LEU A 11 -3.50 1.32 -14.07
CA LEU A 11 -4.11 0.29 -14.91
C LEU A 11 -3.05 -0.76 -15.24
N VAL A 12 -3.34 -2.01 -14.94
CA VAL A 12 -2.40 -3.13 -15.02
C VAL A 12 -2.90 -4.19 -15.99
N GLN A 13 -2.05 -4.63 -16.90
CA GLN A 13 -2.34 -5.74 -17.83
C GLN A 13 -1.98 -7.09 -17.17
N ALA A 14 -2.85 -7.56 -16.31
CA ALA A 14 -2.72 -8.82 -15.58
C ALA A 14 -4.09 -9.35 -15.14
N PRO A 15 -4.21 -10.65 -14.85
CA PRO A 15 -5.45 -11.23 -14.31
C PRO A 15 -5.81 -10.65 -12.93
N LEU A 16 -7.11 -10.53 -12.66
CA LEU A 16 -7.61 -9.96 -11.41
C LEU A 16 -7.14 -10.75 -10.17
N GLU A 17 -7.27 -12.06 -10.20
CA GLU A 17 -6.96 -12.93 -9.05
C GLU A 17 -5.48 -12.85 -8.67
N SER A 18 -4.58 -13.04 -9.62
CA SER A 18 -3.14 -12.97 -9.38
C SER A 18 -2.66 -11.58 -9.00
N THR A 19 -3.28 -10.54 -9.55
CA THR A 19 -3.06 -9.14 -9.18
C THR A 19 -3.41 -8.91 -7.72
N PHE A 20 -4.59 -9.35 -7.32
CA PHE A 20 -5.04 -9.23 -5.93
C PHE A 20 -4.14 -10.02 -4.97
N GLU A 21 -3.84 -11.28 -5.28
CA GLU A 21 -3.00 -12.13 -4.44
C GLU A 21 -1.63 -11.50 -4.16
N TYR A 22 -0.97 -11.00 -5.19
CA TYR A 22 0.33 -10.36 -5.04
C TYR A 22 0.25 -9.03 -4.28
N ALA A 23 -0.68 -8.16 -4.64
CA ALA A 23 -0.79 -6.82 -4.04
C ALA A 23 -1.31 -6.85 -2.60
N SER A 24 -2.09 -7.86 -2.22
CA SER A 24 -2.60 -8.04 -0.85
C SER A 24 -1.63 -8.75 0.08
N ASP A 25 -0.58 -9.35 -0.44
CA ASP A 25 0.47 -9.96 0.38
C ASP A 25 1.46 -8.88 0.84
N LEU A 26 1.33 -8.45 2.09
CA LEU A 26 2.19 -7.43 2.67
C LEU A 26 3.66 -7.85 2.70
N SER A 27 3.97 -9.14 2.73
CA SER A 27 5.35 -9.63 2.65
C SER A 27 6.01 -9.39 1.28
N CYS A 28 5.21 -9.19 0.24
CA CYS A 28 5.68 -8.83 -1.11
C CYS A 28 5.85 -7.30 -1.30
N HIS A 29 5.30 -6.48 -0.40
CA HIS A 29 5.36 -5.02 -0.53
C HIS A 29 6.79 -4.46 -0.64
N PRO A 30 7.81 -4.98 0.05
CA PRO A 30 9.19 -4.52 -0.14
C PRO A 30 9.72 -4.62 -1.57
N GLU A 31 9.17 -5.51 -2.39
CA GLU A 31 9.60 -5.70 -3.78
C GLU A 31 9.25 -4.52 -4.69
N TRP A 32 8.22 -3.75 -4.34
CA TRP A 32 7.76 -2.61 -5.12
C TRP A 32 7.65 -1.30 -4.33
N ASN A 33 7.72 -1.37 -3.02
CA ASN A 33 7.73 -0.19 -2.14
C ASN A 33 9.10 -0.07 -1.48
N GLY A 34 10.01 0.63 -2.16
CA GLY A 34 11.41 0.71 -1.76
C GLY A 34 11.61 1.30 -0.36
N GLY A 35 12.55 0.72 0.38
CA GLY A 35 12.87 1.13 1.74
C GLY A 35 11.97 0.53 2.82
N LEU A 36 10.97 -0.25 2.44
CA LEU A 36 10.12 -0.97 3.38
C LEU A 36 10.72 -2.34 3.71
N ASN A 37 10.76 -2.67 5.00
CA ASN A 37 10.97 -4.03 5.49
C ASN A 37 9.77 -4.41 6.34
N ILE A 38 9.13 -5.54 6.08
CA ILE A 38 7.92 -5.96 6.75
C ILE A 38 7.92 -7.48 6.99
N GLU A 39 7.57 -7.88 8.19
CA GLU A 39 7.54 -9.28 8.61
C GLU A 39 6.21 -9.61 9.31
N ALA A 40 5.63 -10.76 9.00
CA ALA A 40 4.45 -11.24 9.69
C ALA A 40 4.78 -11.62 11.14
N VAL A 41 3.95 -11.20 12.07
CA VAL A 41 4.08 -11.56 13.51
C VAL A 41 3.85 -13.07 13.72
N ALA A 42 2.94 -13.65 12.94
CA ALA A 42 2.65 -15.08 12.96
C ALA A 42 2.45 -15.61 11.54
N SER A 43 2.78 -16.88 11.35
CA SER A 43 2.47 -17.59 10.10
C SER A 43 0.96 -17.78 9.94
N GLY A 44 0.52 -18.03 8.70
CA GLY A 44 -0.87 -18.31 8.39
C GLY A 44 -1.39 -17.47 7.22
N PRO A 45 -2.64 -17.75 6.78
CA PRO A 45 -3.25 -17.06 5.66
C PRO A 45 -3.50 -15.57 5.96
N ILE A 46 -3.64 -14.78 4.90
CA ILE A 46 -4.05 -13.39 5.02
C ILE A 46 -5.53 -13.34 5.40
N ALA A 47 -5.82 -12.58 6.43
CA ALA A 47 -7.19 -12.35 6.92
C ALA A 47 -7.24 -11.03 7.69
N VAL A 48 -8.43 -10.50 7.89
CA VAL A 48 -8.63 -9.33 8.76
C VAL A 48 -8.07 -9.62 10.15
N GLY A 49 -7.28 -8.71 10.69
CA GLY A 49 -6.61 -8.84 11.97
C GLY A 49 -5.20 -9.43 11.92
N LYS A 50 -4.74 -9.94 10.77
CA LYS A 50 -3.34 -10.40 10.65
C LYS A 50 -2.39 -9.23 10.85
N GLU A 51 -1.37 -9.45 11.68
CA GLU A 51 -0.42 -8.42 12.09
C GLU A 51 0.97 -8.64 11.50
N TYR A 52 1.63 -7.52 11.25
CA TYR A 52 3.00 -7.44 10.75
C TYR A 52 3.76 -6.36 11.52
N ILE A 53 5.08 -6.49 11.58
CA ILE A 53 5.97 -5.44 12.04
C ILE A 53 6.70 -4.87 10.82
N SER A 54 6.61 -3.58 10.65
CA SER A 54 7.26 -2.86 9.56
C SER A 54 8.37 -1.96 10.08
N HIS A 55 9.49 -1.95 9.35
CA HIS A 55 10.61 -1.04 9.55
C HIS A 55 10.78 -0.25 8.25
N GLY A 56 10.22 0.94 8.18
CA GLY A 56 10.34 1.83 7.04
C GLY A 56 11.32 2.96 7.29
N VAL A 57 11.83 3.59 6.25
CA VAL A 57 12.56 4.85 6.38
C VAL A 57 11.56 5.99 6.22
N VAL A 58 11.29 6.72 7.29
CA VAL A 58 10.49 7.93 7.25
C VAL A 58 11.41 9.13 7.37
N ALA A 59 11.48 9.94 6.31
CA ALA A 59 12.10 11.26 6.28
C ALA A 59 13.48 11.35 6.96
N LEU A 60 14.48 10.57 6.51
CA LEU A 60 15.87 10.62 6.98
C LEU A 60 16.14 10.06 8.40
N GLN A 61 15.15 9.57 9.10
CA GLN A 61 15.33 8.89 10.37
C GLN A 61 15.22 7.38 10.17
N LYS A 62 16.03 6.60 10.88
CA LYS A 62 15.78 5.17 11.02
C LYS A 62 14.40 5.02 11.63
N ALA A 63 13.47 4.54 10.84
CA ALA A 63 12.12 4.36 11.30
C ALA A 63 12.09 3.39 12.49
N ARG A 64 11.36 3.77 13.51
CA ARG A 64 10.99 2.85 14.58
C ARG A 64 10.09 1.77 14.01
N PRO A 65 10.13 0.55 14.58
CA PRO A 65 9.18 -0.48 14.17
C PRO A 65 7.75 0.04 14.39
N ASN A 66 6.90 -0.13 13.38
CA ASN A 66 5.48 0.13 13.50
C ASN A 66 4.68 -1.15 13.28
N THR A 67 3.50 -1.20 13.87
CA THR A 67 2.57 -2.31 13.68
C THR A 67 1.69 -2.05 12.48
N VAL A 68 1.56 -3.07 11.62
CA VAL A 68 0.67 -3.05 10.47
C VAL A 68 -0.35 -4.18 10.65
N ARG A 69 -1.63 -3.86 10.50
CA ARG A 69 -2.72 -4.81 10.66
C ARG A 69 -3.67 -4.79 9.46
N VAL A 70 -4.00 -5.94 8.94
CA VAL A 70 -5.00 -6.08 7.88
C VAL A 70 -6.36 -5.65 8.42
N SER A 71 -6.96 -4.66 7.80
CA SER A 71 -8.26 -4.09 8.19
C SER A 71 -9.41 -4.51 7.30
N GLN A 72 -9.12 -4.82 6.03
CA GLN A 72 -10.11 -5.27 5.04
C GLN A 72 -9.49 -6.36 4.17
N TYR A 73 -10.26 -7.41 3.90
CA TYR A 73 -9.83 -8.51 3.02
C TYR A 73 -11.03 -9.13 2.33
N GLU A 74 -11.27 -8.70 1.11
CA GLU A 74 -12.39 -9.12 0.26
C GLU A 74 -11.86 -9.55 -1.12
N PRO A 75 -11.28 -10.77 -1.24
CA PRO A 75 -10.74 -11.25 -2.50
C PRO A 75 -11.81 -11.38 -3.59
N PRO A 76 -11.49 -11.03 -4.84
CA PRO A 76 -10.28 -10.38 -5.33
C PRO A 76 -10.44 -8.87 -5.52
N TYR A 77 -11.31 -8.20 -4.74
CA TYR A 77 -11.76 -6.83 -5.02
C TYR A 77 -11.23 -5.77 -4.06
N LYS A 78 -10.95 -6.13 -2.82
CA LYS A 78 -10.53 -5.12 -1.82
C LYS A 78 -9.56 -5.68 -0.79
N PHE A 79 -8.52 -4.90 -0.52
CA PHE A 79 -7.55 -5.16 0.52
C PHE A 79 -7.24 -3.84 1.25
N GLY A 80 -7.20 -3.89 2.56
CA GLY A 80 -6.85 -2.73 3.37
C GLY A 80 -6.00 -3.11 4.57
N PHE A 81 -5.17 -2.18 4.98
CA PHE A 81 -4.38 -2.29 6.21
C PHE A 81 -4.26 -0.94 6.90
N VAL A 82 -3.98 -1.00 8.17
CA VAL A 82 -3.70 0.16 9.01
C VAL A 82 -2.26 0.01 9.53
N ALA A 83 -1.47 1.06 9.34
CA ALA A 83 -0.14 1.19 9.91
C ALA A 83 -0.20 2.16 11.09
N ASP A 84 0.22 1.71 12.26
CA ASP A 84 0.27 2.51 13.48
C ASP A 84 1.70 3.00 13.68
N ASP A 85 1.95 4.25 13.26
CA ASP A 85 3.24 4.90 13.39
C ASP A 85 3.33 5.62 14.74
N PRO A 86 4.38 5.35 15.54
CA PRO A 86 4.49 5.92 16.89
C PRO A 86 4.62 7.45 16.91
N ASP A 87 5.03 8.08 15.81
CA ASP A 87 5.23 9.53 15.74
C ASP A 87 4.07 10.26 15.05
N PHE A 88 3.41 9.61 14.06
CA PHE A 88 2.37 10.23 13.24
C PHE A 88 0.97 9.67 13.48
N GLY A 89 0.85 8.59 14.26
CA GLY A 89 -0.42 7.94 14.51
C GLY A 89 -0.83 7.00 13.37
N GLU A 90 -2.13 6.75 13.29
CA GLU A 90 -2.70 5.72 12.43
C GLU A 90 -2.84 6.18 10.98
N ALA A 91 -2.27 5.42 10.05
CA ALA A 91 -2.43 5.60 8.62
C ALA A 91 -3.18 4.40 8.03
N SER A 92 -4.31 4.66 7.39
CA SER A 92 -5.10 3.63 6.70
C SER A 92 -4.76 3.62 5.21
N HIS A 93 -4.59 2.43 4.65
CA HIS A 93 -4.41 2.21 3.22
C HIS A 93 -5.44 1.21 2.71
N VAL A 94 -6.15 1.56 1.65
CA VAL A 94 -7.13 0.69 1.01
C VAL A 94 -6.81 0.57 -0.48
N PHE A 95 -6.75 -0.66 -0.96
CA PHE A 95 -6.61 -0.99 -2.37
C PHE A 95 -7.91 -1.58 -2.87
N THR A 96 -8.43 -1.06 -3.97
CA THR A 96 -9.55 -1.65 -4.69
C THR A 96 -9.10 -2.10 -6.07
N PHE A 97 -9.68 -3.20 -6.55
CA PHE A 97 -9.31 -3.87 -7.79
C PHE A 97 -10.56 -4.03 -8.64
N SER A 98 -10.54 -3.46 -9.84
CA SER A 98 -11.66 -3.53 -10.78
C SER A 98 -11.20 -4.04 -12.13
N ALA A 99 -11.74 -5.17 -12.58
CA ALA A 99 -11.44 -5.73 -13.90
C ALA A 99 -12.14 -4.93 -15.00
N ARG A 100 -11.41 -4.58 -16.06
CA ARG A 100 -11.89 -3.84 -17.23
C ARG A 100 -11.20 -4.37 -18.48
N ASP A 101 -11.94 -5.04 -19.35
CA ASP A 101 -11.46 -5.46 -20.69
C ASP A 101 -10.06 -6.10 -20.71
N GLY A 102 -9.82 -7.07 -19.80
CA GLY A 102 -8.53 -7.77 -19.67
C GLY A 102 -7.47 -7.03 -18.88
N GLU A 103 -7.80 -5.87 -18.32
CA GLU A 103 -6.95 -5.07 -17.46
C GLU A 103 -7.56 -4.96 -16.06
N VAL A 104 -6.75 -4.60 -15.08
CA VAL A 104 -7.19 -4.33 -13.70
C VAL A 104 -6.87 -2.89 -13.34
N LEU A 105 -7.89 -2.13 -12.97
CA LEU A 105 -7.71 -0.82 -12.34
C LEU A 105 -7.46 -1.02 -10.85
N ILE A 106 -6.29 -0.63 -10.38
CA ILE A 106 -5.94 -0.61 -8.96
C ILE A 106 -6.04 0.83 -8.46
N THR A 107 -6.86 1.04 -7.45
CA THR A 107 -6.96 2.32 -6.75
C THR A 107 -6.43 2.17 -5.34
N ARG A 108 -5.42 2.94 -4.98
CA ARG A 108 -4.87 3.03 -3.63
C ARG A 108 -5.34 4.32 -2.98
N THR A 109 -6.00 4.22 -1.85
CA THR A 109 -6.43 5.35 -1.02
C THR A 109 -5.70 5.31 0.31
N MET A 110 -5.03 6.39 0.66
CA MET A 110 -4.40 6.60 1.96
C MET A 110 -5.21 7.61 2.76
N SER A 111 -5.48 7.32 4.02
CA SER A 111 -6.18 8.22 4.94
C SER A 111 -5.36 8.41 6.21
N LEU A 112 -5.19 9.67 6.61
CA LEU A 112 -4.49 10.08 7.82
C LEU A 112 -5.40 10.98 8.65
N VAL A 113 -5.40 10.81 9.96
CA VAL A 113 -6.09 11.72 10.89
C VAL A 113 -5.05 12.56 11.60
N LEU A 114 -4.98 13.85 11.29
CA LEU A 114 -3.95 14.76 11.74
C LEU A 114 -4.52 15.99 12.44
N ASN A 115 -3.72 16.63 13.27
CA ASN A 115 -4.02 17.97 13.78
C ASN A 115 -4.22 18.92 12.57
N PRO A 116 -5.15 19.90 12.62
CA PRO A 116 -5.43 20.77 11.48
C PRO A 116 -4.22 21.50 10.90
N ILE A 117 -3.30 21.97 11.74
CA ILE A 117 -2.07 22.65 11.29
C ILE A 117 -1.16 21.65 10.56
N VAL A 118 -0.97 20.46 11.14
CA VAL A 118 -0.16 19.40 10.54
C VAL A 118 -0.81 18.92 9.24
N ALA A 119 -2.13 18.78 9.20
CA ALA A 119 -2.87 18.40 7.99
C ALA A 119 -2.67 19.42 6.85
N PHE A 120 -2.68 20.70 7.19
CA PHE A 120 -2.41 21.78 6.22
C PHE A 120 -0.98 21.69 5.67
N LEU A 121 0.02 21.59 6.55
CA LEU A 121 1.43 21.48 6.15
C LEU A 121 1.69 20.20 5.34
N PHE A 122 1.13 19.08 5.77
CA PHE A 122 1.24 17.82 5.05
C PHE A 122 0.65 17.92 3.65
N SER A 123 -0.58 18.41 3.52
CA SER A 123 -1.30 18.45 2.24
C SER A 123 -0.69 19.42 1.23
N ASN A 124 -0.11 20.52 1.69
CA ASN A 124 0.38 21.58 0.80
C ASN A 124 1.89 21.52 0.54
N PHE A 125 2.67 20.89 1.40
CA PHE A 125 4.13 20.86 1.29
C PHE A 125 4.70 19.44 1.29
N VAL A 126 4.39 18.64 2.31
CA VAL A 126 5.01 17.31 2.48
C VAL A 126 4.51 16.35 1.41
N TYR A 127 3.21 16.25 1.22
CA TYR A 127 2.65 15.33 0.25
C TYR A 127 3.02 15.68 -1.20
N PRO A 128 2.85 16.92 -1.69
CA PRO A 128 3.22 17.25 -3.07
C PRO A 128 4.71 17.05 -3.38
N LEU A 129 5.59 17.31 -2.42
CA LEU A 129 7.05 17.26 -2.63
C LEU A 129 7.65 15.86 -2.40
N ILE A 130 7.10 15.08 -1.47
CA ILE A 130 7.68 13.81 -1.02
C ILE A 130 6.68 12.66 -1.14
N GLY A 131 5.53 12.75 -0.48
CA GLY A 131 4.57 11.65 -0.37
C GLY A 131 3.92 11.27 -1.69
N GLY A 132 3.47 12.24 -2.46
CA GLY A 132 2.84 12.03 -3.77
C GLY A 132 3.79 11.40 -4.79
N PRO A 133 4.98 11.95 -5.02
CA PRO A 133 5.99 11.31 -5.86
C PRO A 133 6.39 9.91 -5.41
N SER A 134 6.53 9.69 -4.11
CA SER A 134 6.83 8.36 -3.54
C SER A 134 5.70 7.37 -3.79
N MET A 135 4.45 7.76 -3.58
CA MET A 135 3.28 6.92 -3.86
C MET A 135 3.19 6.58 -5.35
N LYS A 136 3.38 7.55 -6.22
CA LYS A 136 3.38 7.36 -7.67
C LYS A 136 4.47 6.39 -8.11
N LYS A 137 5.67 6.54 -7.56
CA LYS A 137 6.81 5.66 -7.85
C LYS A 137 6.52 4.22 -7.40
N SER A 138 6.00 4.01 -6.20
CA SER A 138 5.67 2.68 -5.70
C SER A 138 4.54 2.02 -6.50
N MET A 139 3.52 2.77 -6.90
CA MET A 139 2.44 2.25 -7.74
C MET A 139 2.95 1.86 -9.14
N ALA A 140 3.85 2.65 -9.73
CA ALA A 140 4.49 2.29 -11.00
C ALA A 140 5.35 1.02 -10.87
N ALA A 141 6.07 0.85 -9.78
CA ALA A 141 6.84 -0.35 -9.50
C ALA A 141 5.94 -1.58 -9.30
N LEU A 142 4.81 -1.43 -8.62
CA LEU A 142 3.79 -2.47 -8.47
C LEU A 142 3.27 -2.92 -9.84
N LYS A 143 2.93 -1.97 -10.72
CA LYS A 143 2.49 -2.27 -12.09
C LYS A 143 3.53 -3.10 -12.84
N MET A 144 4.80 -2.70 -12.80
CA MET A 144 5.88 -3.43 -13.46
C MET A 144 5.99 -4.86 -12.95
N LYS A 145 5.95 -5.07 -11.64
CA LYS A 145 6.01 -6.40 -11.03
C LYS A 145 4.82 -7.28 -11.44
N LEU A 146 3.63 -6.75 -11.42
CA LEU A 146 2.41 -7.47 -11.78
C LEU A 146 2.42 -7.88 -13.26
N GLU A 147 2.80 -6.99 -14.15
CA GLU A 147 2.86 -7.27 -15.59
C GLU A 147 4.00 -8.22 -15.93
N GLU A 148 5.14 -8.13 -15.25
CA GLU A 148 6.25 -9.09 -15.35
C GLU A 148 5.81 -10.50 -14.91
N ASN A 149 5.16 -10.62 -13.75
CA ASN A 149 4.66 -11.89 -13.24
C ASN A 149 3.62 -12.51 -14.17
N ALA A 150 2.71 -11.70 -14.72
CA ALA A 150 1.72 -12.15 -15.69
C ALA A 150 2.37 -12.64 -16.99
N SER A 151 3.40 -11.97 -17.48
CA SER A 151 4.15 -12.37 -18.66
C SER A 151 4.89 -13.71 -18.44
N LEU A 152 5.51 -13.89 -17.28
CA LEU A 152 6.18 -15.14 -16.91
C LEU A 152 5.19 -16.31 -16.79
N ALA A 153 4.03 -16.10 -16.19
CA ALA A 153 2.98 -17.12 -16.05
C ALA A 153 2.42 -17.55 -17.40
N SER A 154 2.30 -16.64 -18.38
CA SER A 154 1.81 -16.96 -19.73
C SER A 154 2.81 -17.74 -20.59
N ARG A 155 4.08 -17.79 -20.19
CA ARG A 155 5.15 -18.54 -20.88
C ARG A 155 5.37 -19.96 -20.36
N SER A 156 4.75 -20.29 -19.24
CA SER A 156 4.87 -21.62 -18.62
C SER A 156 3.81 -22.61 -19.10
#